data_200bda8e8c2a79500e669e6701deff46
#
_entry.id   200bda8e8c2a79500e669e6701deff46
#
_cell.length_a   1.000
_cell.length_b   1.000
_cell.length_c   1.000
_cell.angle_alpha   90.00
_cell.angle_beta   90.00
_cell.angle_gamma   90.00
#
_symmetry.space_group_name_H-M   'P 1'
#
loop_
_entity.id
_entity.type
_entity.pdbx_description
1 polymer ?
#
loop_
_entity_poly.entity_id
_entity_poly.type
_entity_poly.pdbx_seq_one_letter_code
_entity_poly.pdbx_strand_id
1 'polypeptide(L)'
;MLVFTLAVAMAAKKGFTLVIDAGHGGHDAGALGTFSKEKNINLNVALAFGRLVENNCPQVKVIYTRKTDVFIPLHKRADIANRNKADLFISIHTNALPKGARAMGLETYTLGMHRVSDNFDVAKRENSVILIEKDYKQHYEGFDPNSSESYIMFEFMQDKNMAQSVELARLVQKRTCAVAARPNKGVKQAGFLVLRETSMPSCLIELGFISTPSEEQFLNSDEGVASMGRGIYLAFCEYLAKYDKSFTVPFKPGENVKPQMTEPEKETVKEEKKEEKKEEKKEEKEEKNDASQQAEAPEKSDAPVFKVQIITSRVKLKSGSRQLKGQEDADFYKDGNLYKYTVGASTNYNEIYRLRKQLLDRFPEAFIIAFKNGQRMDVQQAIREFKKLKN
;
A
#
# COMPACT_ATOMS: atom_id res chain seq x y z
N MET A 1 3.68 -13.60 -68.07
CA MET A 1 4.07 -12.53 -67.20
C MET A 1 3.24 -12.62 -65.92
N LEU A 2 3.85 -13.21 -64.87
CA LEU A 2 3.15 -13.49 -63.60
C LEU A 2 3.44 -12.30 -62.68
N VAL A 3 2.43 -11.51 -62.35
CA VAL A 3 2.55 -10.36 -61.44
C VAL A 3 2.39 -10.90 -60.02
N PHE A 4 3.49 -11.01 -59.26
CA PHE A 4 3.49 -11.29 -57.81
C PHE A 4 3.11 -10.01 -57.07
N THR A 5 1.88 -9.92 -56.60
CA THR A 5 1.45 -8.90 -55.66
C THR A 5 1.99 -9.25 -54.28
N LEU A 6 3.03 -8.55 -53.83
CA LEU A 6 3.57 -8.65 -52.48
C LEU A 6 2.58 -7.98 -51.54
N ALA A 7 1.72 -8.76 -50.86
CA ALA A 7 0.91 -8.25 -49.76
C ALA A 7 1.82 -8.00 -48.55
N VAL A 8 2.21 -6.75 -48.33
CA VAL A 8 2.87 -6.37 -47.08
C VAL A 8 1.81 -6.42 -45.99
N ALA A 9 1.82 -7.48 -45.22
CA ALA A 9 1.05 -7.55 -43.98
C ALA A 9 1.62 -6.49 -43.02
N MET A 10 1.00 -5.30 -42.98
CA MET A 10 1.25 -4.34 -41.90
C MET A 10 0.81 -5.01 -40.60
N ALA A 11 1.75 -5.45 -39.78
CA ALA A 11 1.46 -5.87 -38.42
C ALA A 11 0.69 -4.72 -37.75
N ALA A 12 -0.58 -4.95 -37.42
CA ALA A 12 -1.40 -3.97 -36.73
C ALA A 12 -0.66 -3.59 -35.43
N LYS A 13 -0.35 -2.30 -35.28
CA LYS A 13 0.28 -1.76 -34.06
C LYS A 13 -0.57 -2.20 -32.88
N LYS A 14 0.02 -2.95 -31.95
CA LYS A 14 -0.66 -3.34 -30.70
C LYS A 14 -1.03 -2.06 -29.95
N GLY A 15 -2.33 -1.82 -29.77
CA GLY A 15 -2.81 -0.70 -28.98
C GLY A 15 -2.38 -0.84 -27.52
N PHE A 16 -2.13 0.27 -26.85
CA PHE A 16 -1.84 0.32 -25.41
C PHE A 16 -3.16 0.35 -24.62
N THR A 17 -3.26 -0.45 -23.57
CA THR A 17 -4.44 -0.51 -22.70
C THR A 17 -4.08 0.04 -21.31
N LEU A 18 -4.70 1.16 -20.94
CA LEU A 18 -4.60 1.77 -19.63
C LEU A 18 -5.86 1.46 -18.82
N VAL A 19 -5.69 0.93 -17.61
CA VAL A 19 -6.79 0.83 -16.64
C VAL A 19 -6.62 1.91 -15.58
N ILE A 20 -7.67 2.70 -15.40
CA ILE A 20 -7.80 3.73 -14.37
C ILE A 20 -8.78 3.23 -13.32
N ASP A 21 -8.29 3.09 -12.11
CA ASP A 21 -9.08 2.66 -10.97
C ASP A 21 -9.40 3.86 -10.07
N ALA A 22 -10.67 4.20 -9.94
CA ALA A 22 -11.14 5.16 -8.96
C ALA A 22 -11.48 4.41 -7.67
N GLY A 23 -10.65 4.55 -6.63
CA GLY A 23 -10.82 3.87 -5.35
C GLY A 23 -12.20 4.11 -4.74
N HIS A 24 -12.69 3.13 -3.95
CA HIS A 24 -13.99 3.16 -3.28
C HIS A 24 -15.19 3.25 -4.24
N GLY A 25 -16.36 3.66 -3.75
CA GLY A 25 -17.58 3.84 -4.55
C GLY A 25 -18.82 3.15 -3.97
N GLY A 26 -20.01 3.63 -4.32
CA GLY A 26 -21.27 3.12 -3.81
C GLY A 26 -21.38 3.27 -2.29
N HIS A 27 -21.61 2.15 -1.58
CA HIS A 27 -21.68 2.11 -0.13
C HIS A 27 -20.32 2.25 0.58
N ASP A 28 -19.22 2.08 -0.14
CA ASP A 28 -17.88 2.35 0.36
C ASP A 28 -17.51 3.81 0.10
N ALA A 29 -17.59 4.62 1.13
CA ALA A 29 -17.31 6.06 1.06
C ALA A 29 -15.80 6.38 0.96
N GLY A 30 -14.92 5.43 1.38
CA GLY A 30 -13.54 5.74 1.70
C GLY A 30 -13.43 6.65 2.92
N ALA A 31 -12.35 7.40 3.02
CA ALA A 31 -12.17 8.38 4.07
C ALA A 31 -13.21 9.50 3.98
N LEU A 32 -13.61 10.00 5.18
CA LEU A 32 -14.58 11.08 5.30
C LEU A 32 -13.87 12.39 5.64
N GLY A 33 -14.12 13.41 4.84
CA GLY A 33 -13.75 14.78 5.13
C GLY A 33 -14.79 15.49 5.97
N THR A 34 -14.64 16.82 6.07
CA THR A 34 -15.62 17.66 6.77
C THR A 34 -16.91 17.82 5.96
N PHE A 35 -16.81 17.90 4.64
CA PHE A 35 -17.96 18.10 3.73
C PHE A 35 -17.96 17.18 2.51
N SER A 36 -16.95 16.35 2.33
CA SER A 36 -16.79 15.49 1.16
C SER A 36 -16.43 14.05 1.53
N LYS A 37 -16.48 13.17 0.54
CA LYS A 37 -16.13 11.74 0.66
C LYS A 37 -15.02 11.43 -0.34
N GLU A 38 -14.06 10.64 0.06
CA GLU A 38 -12.93 10.23 -0.77
C GLU A 38 -13.36 9.65 -2.12
N LYS A 39 -14.37 8.77 -2.14
CA LYS A 39 -14.90 8.16 -3.37
C LYS A 39 -15.24 9.17 -4.48
N ASN A 40 -15.71 10.37 -4.11
CA ASN A 40 -16.10 11.41 -5.06
C ASN A 40 -14.87 12.12 -5.63
N ILE A 41 -13.90 12.45 -4.78
CA ILE A 41 -12.63 13.06 -5.20
C ILE A 41 -11.91 12.11 -6.16
N ASN A 42 -11.78 10.84 -5.78
CA ASN A 42 -11.12 9.81 -6.58
C ASN A 42 -11.76 9.68 -7.97
N LEU A 43 -13.10 9.64 -8.02
CA LEU A 43 -13.84 9.53 -9.29
C LEU A 43 -13.63 10.77 -10.17
N ASN A 44 -13.73 11.97 -9.60
CA ASN A 44 -13.59 13.22 -10.35
C ASN A 44 -12.20 13.34 -11.00
N VAL A 45 -11.13 13.04 -10.22
CA VAL A 45 -9.75 13.08 -10.74
C VAL A 45 -9.50 11.96 -11.75
N ALA A 46 -10.01 10.75 -11.51
CA ALA A 46 -9.89 9.63 -12.45
C ALA A 46 -10.53 9.94 -13.80
N LEU A 47 -11.72 10.55 -13.79
CA LEU A 47 -12.42 10.96 -15.00
C LEU A 47 -11.72 12.14 -15.70
N ALA A 48 -11.18 13.10 -14.95
CA ALA A 48 -10.42 14.21 -15.52
C ALA A 48 -9.15 13.72 -16.22
N PHE A 49 -8.39 12.82 -15.55
CA PHE A 49 -7.20 12.18 -16.13
C PHE A 49 -7.55 11.37 -17.37
N GLY A 50 -8.54 10.49 -17.28
CA GLY A 50 -8.90 9.60 -18.38
C GLY A 50 -9.41 10.35 -19.62
N ARG A 51 -10.20 11.42 -19.45
CA ARG A 51 -10.63 12.29 -20.56
C ARG A 51 -9.44 12.93 -21.29
N LEU A 52 -8.39 13.33 -20.55
CA LEU A 52 -7.18 13.86 -21.18
C LEU A 52 -6.48 12.79 -22.02
N VAL A 53 -6.44 11.54 -21.56
CA VAL A 53 -5.88 10.42 -22.34
C VAL A 53 -6.75 10.11 -23.56
N GLU A 54 -8.06 9.97 -23.38
CA GLU A 54 -9.02 9.66 -24.46
C GLU A 54 -8.97 10.72 -25.59
N ASN A 55 -8.84 12.00 -25.21
CA ASN A 55 -8.83 13.10 -26.19
C ASN A 55 -7.48 13.29 -26.92
N ASN A 56 -6.36 12.95 -26.25
CA ASN A 56 -5.03 13.29 -26.79
C ASN A 56 -4.20 12.07 -27.19
N CYS A 57 -4.60 10.86 -26.80
CA CYS A 57 -3.90 9.61 -27.08
C CYS A 57 -4.85 8.58 -27.74
N PRO A 58 -5.30 8.80 -28.97
CA PRO A 58 -6.35 7.98 -29.61
C PRO A 58 -5.95 6.51 -29.79
N GLN A 59 -4.67 6.19 -29.72
CA GLN A 59 -4.14 4.83 -29.80
C GLN A 59 -4.16 4.12 -28.42
N VAL A 60 -4.52 4.81 -27.35
CA VAL A 60 -4.63 4.24 -26.00
C VAL A 60 -6.08 3.89 -25.71
N LYS A 61 -6.33 2.61 -25.43
CA LYS A 61 -7.62 2.15 -24.92
C LYS A 61 -7.68 2.43 -23.42
N VAL A 62 -8.56 3.35 -23.00
CA VAL A 62 -8.81 3.65 -21.60
C VAL A 62 -9.96 2.77 -21.09
N ILE A 63 -9.72 2.10 -19.97
CA ILE A 63 -10.72 1.30 -19.24
C ILE A 63 -10.77 1.84 -17.81
N TYR A 64 -11.98 2.09 -17.32
CA TYR A 64 -12.19 2.49 -15.94
C TYR A 64 -12.76 1.32 -15.15
N THR A 65 -12.36 1.16 -13.90
CA THR A 65 -13.02 0.21 -13.00
C THR A 65 -14.45 0.66 -12.70
N ARG A 66 -14.65 1.99 -12.57
CA ARG A 66 -15.98 2.64 -12.50
C ARG A 66 -15.95 4.03 -13.13
N LYS A 67 -17.07 4.45 -13.69
CA LYS A 67 -17.32 5.81 -14.22
C LYS A 67 -18.41 6.55 -13.45
N THR A 68 -19.05 5.88 -12.52
CA THR A 68 -20.15 6.39 -11.67
C THR A 68 -19.94 5.99 -10.23
N ASP A 69 -20.80 6.42 -9.32
CA ASP A 69 -20.74 6.07 -7.91
C ASP A 69 -21.30 4.65 -7.65
N VAL A 70 -20.52 3.63 -8.03
CA VAL A 70 -20.84 2.22 -7.81
C VAL A 70 -19.71 1.53 -7.03
N PHE A 71 -20.04 0.56 -6.21
CA PHE A 71 -19.08 -0.26 -5.48
C PHE A 71 -18.49 -1.33 -6.38
N ILE A 72 -17.17 -1.43 -6.41
CA ILE A 72 -16.42 -2.50 -7.09
C ILE A 72 -15.48 -3.16 -6.08
N PRO A 73 -15.65 -4.47 -5.79
CA PRO A 73 -14.74 -5.21 -4.91
C PRO A 73 -13.28 -5.14 -5.34
N LEU A 74 -12.33 -5.18 -4.40
CA LEU A 74 -10.90 -5.01 -4.71
C LEU A 74 -10.40 -6.03 -5.74
N HIS A 75 -10.73 -7.32 -5.56
CA HIS A 75 -10.33 -8.37 -6.50
C HIS A 75 -10.84 -8.10 -7.93
N LYS A 76 -12.06 -7.54 -8.07
CA LYS A 76 -12.64 -7.25 -9.39
C LYS A 76 -11.94 -6.09 -10.09
N ARG A 77 -11.35 -5.14 -9.37
CA ARG A 77 -10.59 -4.03 -9.95
C ARG A 77 -9.36 -4.55 -10.70
N ALA A 78 -8.57 -5.40 -10.03
CA ALA A 78 -7.44 -6.07 -10.66
C ALA A 78 -7.87 -7.04 -11.78
N ASP A 79 -8.97 -7.79 -11.59
CA ASP A 79 -9.54 -8.67 -12.62
C ASP A 79 -9.90 -7.92 -13.91
N ILE A 80 -10.47 -6.71 -13.79
CA ILE A 80 -10.77 -5.87 -14.97
C ILE A 80 -9.48 -5.60 -15.75
N ALA A 81 -8.39 -5.26 -15.07
CA ALA A 81 -7.11 -5.00 -15.70
C ALA A 81 -6.52 -6.29 -16.34
N ASN A 82 -6.50 -7.38 -15.58
CA ASN A 82 -5.91 -8.66 -16.03
C ASN A 82 -6.66 -9.24 -17.24
N ARG A 83 -7.99 -9.28 -17.20
CA ARG A 83 -8.84 -9.81 -18.31
C ARG A 83 -8.72 -9.00 -19.58
N ASN A 84 -8.51 -7.69 -19.46
CA ASN A 84 -8.27 -6.80 -20.59
C ASN A 84 -6.81 -6.78 -21.04
N LYS A 85 -5.93 -7.57 -20.42
CA LYS A 85 -4.48 -7.60 -20.69
C LYS A 85 -3.90 -6.19 -20.70
N ALA A 86 -4.25 -5.41 -19.68
CA ALA A 86 -3.80 -4.03 -19.57
C ALA A 86 -2.27 -3.94 -19.53
N ASP A 87 -1.74 -2.90 -20.14
CA ASP A 87 -0.32 -2.59 -20.14
C ASP A 87 0.07 -1.74 -18.91
N LEU A 88 -0.92 -1.08 -18.29
CA LEU A 88 -0.73 -0.23 -17.11
C LEU A 88 -2.00 -0.15 -16.26
N PHE A 89 -1.81 -0.11 -14.92
CA PHE A 89 -2.88 0.08 -13.95
C PHE A 89 -2.53 1.24 -13.01
N ILE A 90 -3.43 2.22 -12.90
CA ILE A 90 -3.29 3.38 -12.00
C ILE A 90 -4.50 3.46 -11.10
N SER A 91 -4.31 3.27 -9.80
CA SER A 91 -5.33 3.45 -8.76
C SER A 91 -5.23 4.84 -8.14
N ILE A 92 -6.38 5.49 -7.93
CA ILE A 92 -6.49 6.87 -7.45
C ILE A 92 -7.28 6.88 -6.16
N HIS A 93 -6.65 7.38 -5.09
CA HIS A 93 -7.13 7.45 -3.72
C HIS A 93 -6.86 8.82 -3.09
N THR A 94 -7.42 9.06 -1.91
CA THR A 94 -7.23 10.30 -1.15
C THR A 94 -7.02 9.94 0.32
N ASN A 95 -5.82 10.18 0.82
CA ASN A 95 -5.37 9.82 2.16
C ASN A 95 -6.15 10.52 3.28
N ALA A 96 -6.09 9.96 4.46
CA ALA A 96 -6.59 10.58 5.69
C ALA A 96 -5.65 10.29 6.87
N LEU A 97 -5.62 11.19 7.82
CA LEU A 97 -4.90 11.05 9.08
C LEU A 97 -5.87 10.93 10.27
N PRO A 98 -5.43 10.34 11.39
CA PRO A 98 -6.19 10.33 12.62
C PRO A 98 -6.60 11.74 13.07
N LYS A 99 -7.69 11.83 13.84
CA LYS A 99 -8.23 13.12 14.33
C LYS A 99 -7.14 13.94 15.03
N GLY A 100 -7.01 15.20 14.61
CA GLY A 100 -6.03 16.15 15.16
C GLY A 100 -4.69 16.19 14.42
N ALA A 101 -4.34 15.17 13.64
CA ALA A 101 -3.15 15.19 12.78
C ALA A 101 -3.46 15.92 11.46
N ARG A 102 -2.45 16.62 10.91
CA ARG A 102 -2.56 17.34 9.64
C ARG A 102 -1.35 17.03 8.76
N ALA A 103 -1.59 16.80 7.51
CA ALA A 103 -0.56 16.74 6.48
C ALA A 103 -1.11 17.31 5.18
N MET A 104 -0.20 17.62 4.26
CA MET A 104 -0.50 18.13 2.94
C MET A 104 0.42 17.46 1.92
N GLY A 105 -0.07 17.32 0.70
CA GLY A 105 0.74 16.88 -0.41
C GLY A 105 0.45 15.45 -0.88
N LEU A 106 1.03 15.12 -2.01
CA LEU A 106 0.80 13.90 -2.77
C LEU A 106 1.80 12.81 -2.36
N GLU A 107 1.33 11.58 -2.28
CA GLU A 107 2.12 10.36 -2.11
C GLU A 107 1.81 9.38 -3.24
N THR A 108 2.80 8.67 -3.74
CA THR A 108 2.58 7.61 -4.73
C THR A 108 3.18 6.30 -4.23
N TYR A 109 2.41 5.24 -4.32
CA TYR A 109 2.77 3.93 -3.80
C TYR A 109 2.96 2.90 -4.90
N THR A 110 3.93 2.00 -4.71
CA THR A 110 4.04 0.74 -5.45
C THR A 110 3.86 -0.43 -4.50
N LEU A 111 3.54 -1.61 -5.05
CA LEU A 111 3.51 -2.84 -4.27
C LEU A 111 4.88 -3.09 -3.64
N GLY A 112 4.90 -3.50 -2.40
CA GLY A 112 6.12 -3.89 -1.71
C GLY A 112 5.96 -3.85 -0.20
N MET A 113 7.07 -4.10 0.48
CA MET A 113 7.11 -4.05 1.93
C MET A 113 7.03 -2.60 2.44
N HIS A 114 6.16 -2.36 3.41
CA HIS A 114 6.17 -1.09 4.14
C HIS A 114 7.38 -1.07 5.10
N ARG A 115 8.25 -0.09 4.91
CA ARG A 115 9.42 0.11 5.80
C ARG A 115 9.13 1.05 6.96
N VAL A 116 8.02 1.77 6.91
CA VAL A 116 7.61 2.79 7.86
C VAL A 116 6.19 2.46 8.33
N SER A 117 5.90 2.65 9.63
CA SER A 117 4.58 2.40 10.24
C SER A 117 3.45 3.11 9.50
N ASP A 118 3.65 4.37 9.12
CA ASP A 118 2.64 5.18 8.46
C ASP A 118 2.19 4.57 7.12
N ASN A 119 3.11 3.96 6.36
CA ASN A 119 2.78 3.29 5.10
C ASN A 119 1.93 2.02 5.35
N PHE A 120 2.14 1.37 6.49
CA PHE A 120 1.32 0.22 6.90
C PHE A 120 -0.10 0.65 7.22
N ASP A 121 -0.27 1.75 7.95
CA ASP A 121 -1.59 2.24 8.33
C ASP A 121 -2.43 2.65 7.11
N VAL A 122 -1.80 3.24 6.08
CA VAL A 122 -2.46 3.52 4.80
C VAL A 122 -2.91 2.22 4.14
N ALA A 123 -2.01 1.26 3.94
CA ALA A 123 -2.37 -0.02 3.31
C ALA A 123 -3.44 -0.79 4.10
N LYS A 124 -3.39 -0.75 5.43
CA LYS A 124 -4.38 -1.35 6.30
C LYS A 124 -5.77 -0.74 6.10
N ARG A 125 -5.85 0.59 6.03
CA ARG A 125 -7.11 1.29 5.79
C ARG A 125 -7.69 0.91 4.43
N GLU A 126 -6.89 0.99 3.36
CA GLU A 126 -7.34 0.69 2.01
C GLU A 126 -7.73 -0.78 1.84
N ASN A 127 -6.98 -1.70 2.43
CA ASN A 127 -7.32 -3.12 2.37
C ASN A 127 -8.53 -3.49 3.22
N SER A 128 -8.89 -2.67 4.22
CA SER A 128 -10.02 -2.97 5.13
C SER A 128 -11.37 -3.00 4.40
N VAL A 129 -11.46 -2.44 3.19
CA VAL A 129 -12.66 -2.51 2.35
C VAL A 129 -13.09 -3.95 2.04
N ILE A 130 -12.18 -4.92 2.05
CA ILE A 130 -12.55 -6.33 1.84
C ILE A 130 -13.54 -6.84 2.90
N LEU A 131 -13.54 -6.28 4.11
CA LEU A 131 -14.43 -6.70 5.19
C LEU A 131 -15.91 -6.41 4.93
N ILE A 132 -16.20 -5.48 4.01
CA ILE A 132 -17.57 -5.18 3.57
C ILE A 132 -17.95 -5.93 2.29
N GLU A 133 -17.04 -6.71 1.71
CA GLU A 133 -17.32 -7.60 0.57
C GLU A 133 -17.99 -8.89 1.06
N LYS A 134 -19.09 -9.30 0.41
CA LYS A 134 -19.90 -10.45 0.85
C LYS A 134 -19.12 -11.77 0.93
N ASP A 135 -18.19 -11.98 0.00
CA ASP A 135 -17.46 -13.24 -0.18
C ASP A 135 -15.94 -13.09 0.05
N TYR A 136 -15.54 -12.13 0.91
CA TYR A 136 -14.12 -11.78 1.07
C TYR A 136 -13.22 -12.97 1.47
N LYS A 137 -13.71 -13.90 2.30
CA LYS A 137 -12.96 -15.08 2.75
C LYS A 137 -12.58 -16.02 1.62
N GLN A 138 -13.39 -16.08 0.55
CA GLN A 138 -13.15 -16.93 -0.61
C GLN A 138 -12.11 -16.32 -1.57
N HIS A 139 -12.04 -14.98 -1.62
CA HIS A 139 -11.18 -14.27 -2.57
C HIS A 139 -9.79 -13.95 -2.02
N TYR A 140 -9.64 -13.84 -0.69
CA TYR A 140 -8.40 -13.36 -0.09
C TYR A 140 -7.69 -14.39 0.81
N GLU A 141 -8.01 -15.69 0.68
CA GLU A 141 -7.28 -16.84 1.27
C GLU A 141 -6.80 -16.62 2.71
N GLY A 142 -7.68 -16.17 3.60
CA GLY A 142 -7.34 -15.96 5.01
C GLY A 142 -6.54 -14.69 5.31
N PHE A 143 -6.41 -13.79 4.34
CA PHE A 143 -5.84 -12.47 4.60
C PHE A 143 -6.74 -11.67 5.54
N ASP A 144 -6.19 -11.23 6.66
CA ASP A 144 -6.84 -10.30 7.58
C ASP A 144 -6.18 -8.92 7.44
N PRO A 145 -6.90 -7.89 6.96
CA PRO A 145 -6.33 -6.56 6.80
C PRO A 145 -5.94 -5.90 8.13
N ASN A 146 -6.44 -6.42 9.26
CA ASN A 146 -6.08 -5.92 10.58
C ASN A 146 -4.86 -6.60 11.19
N SER A 147 -4.44 -7.75 10.66
CA SER A 147 -3.30 -8.52 11.13
C SER A 147 -2.03 -8.16 10.35
N SER A 148 -1.03 -7.66 11.05
CA SER A 148 0.29 -7.39 10.45
C SER A 148 0.95 -8.65 9.88
N GLU A 149 0.61 -9.83 10.41
CA GLU A 149 1.08 -11.11 9.90
C GLU A 149 0.63 -11.37 8.47
N SER A 150 -0.59 -10.94 8.13
CA SER A 150 -1.11 -11.06 6.76
C SER A 150 -0.29 -10.27 5.74
N TYR A 151 0.36 -9.19 6.17
CA TYR A 151 1.19 -8.36 5.28
C TYR A 151 2.61 -8.92 5.08
N ILE A 152 3.04 -9.88 5.87
CA ILE A 152 4.35 -10.52 5.68
C ILE A 152 4.44 -11.20 4.30
N MET A 153 3.32 -11.66 3.76
CA MET A 153 3.27 -12.24 2.41
C MET A 153 3.77 -11.28 1.33
N PHE A 154 3.58 -9.97 1.51
CA PHE A 154 4.06 -8.97 0.53
C PHE A 154 5.58 -8.83 0.51
N GLU A 155 6.27 -9.24 1.58
CA GLU A 155 7.74 -9.27 1.65
C GLU A 155 8.34 -10.27 0.67
N PHE A 156 7.58 -11.32 0.33
CA PHE A 156 8.05 -12.44 -0.50
C PHE A 156 7.61 -12.34 -1.96
N MET A 157 6.79 -11.37 -2.29
CA MET A 157 6.35 -11.20 -3.66
C MET A 157 7.44 -10.50 -4.47
N GLN A 158 7.98 -11.23 -5.44
CA GLN A 158 8.81 -10.64 -6.49
C GLN A 158 7.88 -10.12 -7.58
N ASP A 159 7.65 -8.81 -7.59
CA ASP A 159 6.95 -8.16 -8.69
C ASP A 159 7.91 -8.01 -9.88
N LYS A 160 7.67 -8.79 -10.93
CA LYS A 160 8.43 -8.68 -12.20
C LYS A 160 8.33 -7.30 -12.85
N ASN A 161 7.30 -6.54 -12.49
CA ASN A 161 7.02 -5.21 -13.02
C ASN A 161 7.54 -4.09 -12.09
N MET A 162 8.21 -4.43 -10.98
CA MET A 162 8.62 -3.49 -9.94
C MET A 162 9.38 -2.29 -10.49
N ALA A 163 10.36 -2.51 -11.37
CA ALA A 163 11.16 -1.42 -11.92
C ALA A 163 10.31 -0.43 -12.73
N GLN A 164 9.37 -0.93 -13.50
CA GLN A 164 8.44 -0.11 -14.29
C GLN A 164 7.39 0.57 -13.41
N SER A 165 6.89 -0.11 -12.37
CA SER A 165 5.96 0.45 -11.38
C SER A 165 6.60 1.60 -10.60
N VAL A 166 7.84 1.44 -10.13
CA VAL A 166 8.59 2.49 -9.43
C VAL A 166 8.86 3.70 -10.33
N GLU A 167 9.21 3.47 -11.60
CA GLU A 167 9.41 4.56 -12.55
C GLU A 167 8.11 5.32 -12.84
N LEU A 168 6.99 4.60 -13.07
CA LEU A 168 5.67 5.21 -13.19
C LEU A 168 5.36 6.08 -11.97
N ALA A 169 5.52 5.52 -10.76
CA ALA A 169 5.25 6.23 -9.52
C ALA A 169 6.10 7.50 -9.36
N ARG A 170 7.39 7.45 -9.76
CA ARG A 170 8.27 8.63 -9.76
C ARG A 170 7.81 9.72 -10.71
N LEU A 171 7.39 9.34 -11.91
CA LEU A 171 6.87 10.28 -12.90
C LEU A 171 5.56 10.91 -12.41
N VAL A 172 4.62 10.10 -11.90
CA VAL A 172 3.37 10.58 -11.30
C VAL A 172 3.65 11.54 -10.17
N GLN A 173 4.49 11.15 -9.21
CA GLN A 173 4.85 11.97 -8.06
C GLN A 173 5.43 13.32 -8.50
N LYS A 174 6.42 13.30 -9.39
CA LYS A 174 7.11 14.50 -9.88
C LYS A 174 6.17 15.44 -10.64
N ARG A 175 5.45 14.91 -11.64
CA ARG A 175 4.63 15.73 -12.53
C ARG A 175 3.40 16.28 -11.85
N THR A 176 2.72 15.45 -11.05
CA THR A 176 1.49 15.88 -10.36
C THR A 176 1.81 16.94 -9.30
N CYS A 177 2.86 16.76 -8.50
CA CYS A 177 3.29 17.78 -7.55
C CYS A 177 3.64 19.10 -8.22
N ALA A 178 4.33 19.06 -9.37
CA ALA A 178 4.72 20.27 -10.09
C ALA A 178 3.51 21.01 -10.71
N VAL A 179 2.58 20.27 -11.32
CA VAL A 179 1.40 20.87 -11.99
C VAL A 179 0.37 21.39 -11.01
N ALA A 180 0.11 20.62 -9.94
CA ALA A 180 -0.89 20.97 -8.94
C ALA A 180 -0.32 21.80 -7.78
N ALA A 181 0.96 22.18 -7.83
CA ALA A 181 1.67 22.92 -6.78
C ALA A 181 1.49 22.27 -5.39
N ARG A 182 1.60 20.93 -5.32
CA ARG A 182 1.44 20.18 -4.06
C ARG A 182 2.79 19.77 -3.47
N PRO A 183 2.92 19.75 -2.13
CA PRO A 183 4.09 19.19 -1.47
C PRO A 183 4.36 17.75 -1.93
N ASN A 184 5.62 17.46 -2.23
CA ASN A 184 6.06 16.14 -2.65
C ASN A 184 6.42 15.29 -1.41
N LYS A 185 5.61 14.29 -1.10
CA LYS A 185 5.84 13.37 0.02
C LYS A 185 6.53 12.06 -0.39
N GLY A 186 6.92 11.97 -1.65
CA GLY A 186 7.75 10.90 -2.17
C GLY A 186 7.02 9.67 -2.68
N VAL A 187 7.81 8.77 -3.27
CA VAL A 187 7.36 7.44 -3.68
C VAL A 187 7.64 6.45 -2.56
N LYS A 188 6.66 5.65 -2.23
CA LYS A 188 6.65 4.73 -1.11
C LYS A 188 6.28 3.30 -1.55
N GLN A 189 6.41 2.35 -0.64
CA GLN A 189 5.97 0.97 -0.84
C GLN A 189 5.06 0.55 0.29
N ALA A 190 3.99 -0.19 -0.05
CA ALA A 190 3.11 -0.82 0.92
C ALA A 190 2.35 -2.02 0.32
N GLY A 191 1.78 -2.84 1.17
CA GLY A 191 1.09 -4.07 0.81
C GLY A 191 -0.38 -3.83 0.40
N PHE A 192 -0.62 -3.12 -0.70
CA PHE A 192 -1.97 -2.91 -1.22
C PHE A 192 -2.47 -4.14 -1.97
N LEU A 193 -3.60 -4.69 -1.56
CA LEU A 193 -4.24 -5.84 -2.21
C LEU A 193 -4.59 -5.56 -3.67
N VAL A 194 -5.08 -4.37 -3.98
CA VAL A 194 -5.45 -3.99 -5.35
C VAL A 194 -4.24 -4.04 -6.30
N LEU A 195 -3.03 -3.72 -5.81
CA LEU A 195 -1.81 -3.80 -6.61
C LEU A 195 -1.24 -5.22 -6.65
N ARG A 196 -1.44 -6.01 -5.58
CA ARG A 196 -0.97 -7.40 -5.51
C ARG A 196 -1.52 -8.26 -6.64
N GLU A 197 -2.78 -8.08 -6.93
CA GLU A 197 -3.52 -8.91 -7.88
C GLU A 197 -3.30 -8.46 -9.35
N THR A 198 -2.59 -7.35 -9.61
CA THR A 198 -2.32 -6.88 -10.96
C THR A 198 -1.15 -7.61 -11.61
N SER A 199 -1.25 -7.92 -12.91
CA SER A 199 -0.21 -8.62 -13.68
C SER A 199 0.65 -7.69 -14.57
N MET A 200 0.45 -6.37 -14.47
CA MET A 200 1.15 -5.33 -15.23
C MET A 200 1.76 -4.29 -14.28
N PRO A 201 2.63 -3.39 -14.77
CA PRO A 201 3.09 -2.25 -13.98
C PRO A 201 1.93 -1.47 -13.40
N SER A 202 2.02 -1.13 -12.09
CA SER A 202 0.92 -0.51 -11.35
C SER A 202 1.40 0.44 -10.26
N CYS A 203 0.59 1.46 -9.95
CA CYS A 203 0.78 2.31 -8.78
C CYS A 203 -0.55 2.75 -8.19
N LEU A 204 -0.51 3.16 -6.91
CA LEU A 204 -1.60 3.79 -6.20
C LEU A 204 -1.19 5.22 -5.82
N ILE A 205 -2.05 6.17 -6.13
CA ILE A 205 -1.83 7.60 -5.89
C ILE A 205 -2.71 8.02 -4.73
N GLU A 206 -2.13 8.60 -3.70
CA GLU A 206 -2.82 9.35 -2.65
C GLU A 206 -2.72 10.84 -2.99
N LEU A 207 -3.81 11.41 -3.49
CA LEU A 207 -3.87 12.76 -4.05
C LEU A 207 -3.55 13.86 -3.04
N GLY A 208 -3.84 13.61 -1.76
CA GLY A 208 -3.67 14.53 -0.65
C GLY A 208 -4.35 13.98 0.59
N PHE A 209 -4.62 14.81 1.60
CA PHE A 209 -5.17 14.39 2.88
C PHE A 209 -6.54 15.03 3.12
N ILE A 210 -7.64 14.27 2.89
CA ILE A 210 -9.02 14.75 3.06
C ILE A 210 -9.30 15.24 4.49
N SER A 211 -8.58 14.72 5.49
CA SER A 211 -8.66 15.14 6.90
C SER A 211 -8.09 16.54 7.17
N THR A 212 -7.39 17.15 6.20
CA THR A 212 -6.85 18.51 6.29
C THR A 212 -7.77 19.46 5.52
N PRO A 213 -8.45 20.43 6.17
CA PRO A 213 -9.49 21.25 5.53
C PRO A 213 -9.05 21.96 4.24
N SER A 214 -7.82 22.49 4.18
CA SER A 214 -7.30 23.15 2.96
C SER A 214 -7.04 22.17 1.82
N GLU A 215 -6.65 20.94 2.12
CA GLU A 215 -6.50 19.86 1.13
C GLU A 215 -7.87 19.42 0.63
N GLU A 216 -8.82 19.20 1.54
CA GLU A 216 -10.18 18.84 1.20
C GLU A 216 -10.81 19.87 0.26
N GLN A 217 -10.67 21.18 0.58
CA GLN A 217 -11.16 22.25 -0.27
C GLN A 217 -10.49 22.24 -1.65
N PHE A 218 -9.17 22.09 -1.73
CA PHE A 218 -8.44 22.04 -2.98
C PHE A 218 -8.85 20.83 -3.83
N LEU A 219 -8.91 19.62 -3.25
CA LEU A 219 -9.22 18.39 -3.96
C LEU A 219 -10.66 18.33 -4.50
N ASN A 220 -11.58 19.13 -3.92
CA ASN A 220 -12.94 19.26 -4.40
C ASN A 220 -13.16 20.47 -5.33
N SER A 221 -12.15 21.32 -5.54
CA SER A 221 -12.24 22.45 -6.48
C SER A 221 -12.03 22.00 -7.92
N ASP A 222 -12.63 22.71 -8.87
CA ASP A 222 -12.45 22.48 -10.31
C ASP A 222 -10.97 22.57 -10.70
N GLU A 223 -10.24 23.55 -10.14
CA GLU A 223 -8.82 23.73 -10.36
C GLU A 223 -7.99 22.57 -9.81
N GLY A 224 -8.30 22.11 -8.60
CA GLY A 224 -7.65 20.98 -7.96
C GLY A 224 -7.83 19.69 -8.77
N VAL A 225 -9.06 19.37 -9.14
CA VAL A 225 -9.38 18.20 -9.95
C VAL A 225 -8.68 18.27 -11.32
N ALA A 226 -8.74 19.41 -11.99
CA ALA A 226 -8.13 19.60 -13.31
C ALA A 226 -6.60 19.52 -13.25
N SER A 227 -5.98 20.15 -12.26
CA SER A 227 -4.52 20.16 -12.11
C SER A 227 -3.98 18.79 -11.73
N MET A 228 -4.64 18.05 -10.81
CA MET A 228 -4.31 16.69 -10.47
C MET A 228 -4.42 15.75 -11.68
N GLY A 229 -5.56 15.77 -12.38
CA GLY A 229 -5.77 14.97 -13.59
C GLY A 229 -4.73 15.27 -14.68
N ARG A 230 -4.39 16.56 -14.88
CA ARG A 230 -3.35 16.98 -15.84
C ARG A 230 -1.95 16.50 -15.42
N GLY A 231 -1.62 16.58 -14.15
CA GLY A 231 -0.32 16.11 -13.64
C GLY A 231 -0.12 14.61 -13.89
N ILE A 232 -1.15 13.80 -13.60
CA ILE A 232 -1.15 12.36 -13.85
C ILE A 232 -1.06 12.07 -15.35
N TYR A 233 -1.79 12.83 -16.18
CA TYR A 233 -1.74 12.72 -17.65
C TYR A 233 -0.34 12.98 -18.20
N LEU A 234 0.35 14.04 -17.77
CA LEU A 234 1.69 14.34 -18.22
C LEU A 234 2.71 13.27 -17.80
N ALA A 235 2.54 12.71 -16.60
CA ALA A 235 3.35 11.58 -16.14
C ALA A 235 3.13 10.33 -17.00
N PHE A 236 1.89 10.02 -17.33
CA PHE A 236 1.53 8.93 -18.22
C PHE A 236 2.13 9.10 -19.63
N CYS A 237 2.07 10.29 -20.20
CA CYS A 237 2.70 10.59 -21.49
C CYS A 237 4.21 10.40 -21.46
N GLU A 238 4.88 10.85 -20.38
CA GLU A 238 6.33 10.67 -20.21
C GLU A 238 6.68 9.19 -20.05
N TYR A 239 5.87 8.42 -19.33
CA TYR A 239 6.01 6.97 -19.20
C TYR A 239 5.88 6.26 -20.56
N LEU A 240 4.84 6.57 -21.34
CA LEU A 240 4.65 6.01 -22.67
C LEU A 240 5.85 6.29 -23.59
N ALA A 241 6.30 7.54 -23.65
CA ALA A 241 7.46 7.93 -24.49
C ALA A 241 8.73 7.14 -24.14
N LYS A 242 8.89 6.73 -22.88
CA LYS A 242 10.04 5.97 -22.40
C LYS A 242 9.93 4.46 -22.70
N TYR A 243 8.77 3.88 -22.48
CA TYR A 243 8.58 2.42 -22.51
C TYR A 243 7.94 1.88 -23.77
N ASP A 244 7.25 2.73 -24.53
CA ASP A 244 6.69 2.34 -25.83
C ASP A 244 7.03 3.38 -26.91
N LYS A 245 8.17 3.18 -27.54
CA LYS A 245 8.65 4.05 -28.63
C LYS A 245 7.76 4.02 -29.89
N SER A 246 6.77 3.14 -29.94
CA SER A 246 5.82 3.09 -31.07
C SER A 246 4.79 4.22 -31.02
N PHE A 247 4.67 4.89 -29.87
CA PHE A 247 3.73 6.00 -29.67
C PHE A 247 4.43 7.35 -29.81
N THR A 248 3.96 8.14 -30.76
CA THR A 248 4.23 9.57 -30.77
C THR A 248 3.16 10.22 -29.89
N VAL A 249 3.51 10.57 -28.68
CA VAL A 249 2.57 11.23 -27.76
C VAL A 249 2.54 12.70 -28.08
N PRO A 250 1.42 13.26 -28.57
CA PRO A 250 1.31 14.69 -28.76
C PRO A 250 1.28 15.36 -27.39
N PHE A 251 2.36 16.04 -27.01
CA PHE A 251 2.36 17.01 -25.93
C PHE A 251 1.57 18.26 -26.36
N LYS A 252 0.28 18.11 -26.51
CA LYS A 252 -0.59 19.27 -26.58
C LYS A 252 -0.97 19.64 -25.17
N PRO A 253 -0.60 20.82 -24.65
CA PRO A 253 -1.20 21.35 -23.44
C PRO A 253 -2.69 21.48 -23.76
N GLY A 254 -3.49 20.57 -23.17
CA GLY A 254 -4.89 20.42 -23.50
C GLY A 254 -5.67 21.70 -23.20
N GLU A 255 -6.63 22.01 -24.06
CA GLU A 255 -7.73 22.90 -23.78
C GLU A 255 -8.35 22.58 -22.43
N ASN A 256 -8.79 23.59 -21.69
CA ASN A 256 -9.43 23.49 -20.39
C ASN A 256 -10.60 22.49 -20.42
N VAL A 257 -10.36 21.26 -20.08
CA VAL A 257 -11.41 20.27 -19.85
C VAL A 257 -12.04 20.60 -18.51
N LYS A 258 -13.21 21.25 -18.54
CA LYS A 258 -13.99 21.43 -17.30
C LYS A 258 -14.34 20.05 -16.73
N PRO A 259 -13.98 19.75 -15.48
CA PRO A 259 -14.40 18.51 -14.86
C PRO A 259 -15.92 18.49 -14.76
N GLN A 260 -16.54 17.41 -15.20
CA GLN A 260 -17.93 17.15 -14.89
C GLN A 260 -17.97 16.62 -13.46
N MET A 261 -18.26 17.49 -12.51
CA MET A 261 -18.51 17.06 -11.14
C MET A 261 -19.78 16.20 -11.13
N THR A 262 -19.70 15.03 -10.52
CA THR A 262 -20.91 14.30 -10.15
C THR A 262 -21.58 15.12 -9.04
N GLU A 263 -22.73 15.72 -9.32
CA GLU A 263 -23.53 16.35 -8.26
C GLU A 263 -23.79 15.30 -7.17
N PRO A 264 -23.58 15.64 -5.90
CA PRO A 264 -24.01 14.76 -4.83
C PRO A 264 -25.54 14.63 -4.93
N GLU A 265 -26.01 13.40 -5.14
CA GLU A 265 -27.43 13.11 -4.97
C GLU A 265 -27.84 13.62 -3.58
N LYS A 266 -28.85 14.52 -3.59
CA LYS A 266 -29.51 14.97 -2.36
C LYS A 266 -30.26 13.77 -1.80
N GLU A 267 -29.59 12.96 -0.98
CA GLU A 267 -30.29 12.05 -0.07
C GLU A 267 -31.10 12.92 0.89
N THR A 268 -32.40 12.88 0.76
CA THR A 268 -33.35 13.37 1.76
C THR A 268 -33.20 12.46 2.97
N VAL A 269 -32.38 12.89 3.93
CA VAL A 269 -32.29 12.26 5.24
C VAL A 269 -33.62 12.45 5.96
N LYS A 270 -34.44 11.40 5.99
CA LYS A 270 -35.46 11.28 6.99
C LYS A 270 -34.75 10.97 8.31
N GLU A 271 -34.85 11.92 9.23
CA GLU A 271 -34.47 11.74 10.63
C GLU A 271 -35.25 10.56 11.23
N GLU A 272 -34.55 9.49 11.56
CA GLU A 272 -34.97 8.59 12.64
C GLU A 272 -33.99 8.74 13.79
N LYS A 273 -34.39 9.61 14.73
CA LYS A 273 -33.88 9.59 16.10
C LYS A 273 -34.41 8.34 16.79
N LYS A 274 -33.52 7.43 17.19
CA LYS A 274 -33.72 6.56 18.36
C LYS A 274 -32.39 6.18 18.95
N GLU A 275 -32.16 6.77 20.11
CA GLU A 275 -31.71 6.19 21.38
C GLU A 275 -30.83 4.93 21.30
N GLU A 276 -29.54 5.08 21.61
CA GLU A 276 -28.79 4.10 22.41
C GLU A 276 -27.79 4.83 23.30
N LYS A 277 -28.25 5.05 24.53
CA LYS A 277 -27.44 5.27 25.72
C LYS A 277 -27.46 3.97 26.50
N LYS A 278 -26.29 3.54 26.96
CA LYS A 278 -25.96 2.52 27.96
C LYS A 278 -25.37 1.24 27.37
N GLU A 279 -24.06 1.21 27.48
CA GLU A 279 -23.36 0.13 28.21
C GLU A 279 -21.85 0.37 28.16
N GLU A 280 -21.38 1.33 28.94
CA GLU A 280 -20.04 1.34 29.53
C GLU A 280 -20.17 0.84 30.95
N LYS A 281 -19.54 -0.24 31.27
CA LYS A 281 -18.97 -0.69 32.54
C LYS A 281 -19.25 -2.16 32.78
N LYS A 282 -18.22 -2.95 32.51
CA LYS A 282 -17.73 -4.03 33.39
C LYS A 282 -16.85 -4.95 32.56
N GLU A 283 -15.58 -4.85 32.88
CA GLU A 283 -14.73 -6.01 33.15
C GLU A 283 -13.28 -5.54 33.30
N GLU A 284 -13.00 -4.95 34.44
CA GLU A 284 -11.73 -5.01 35.11
C GLU A 284 -11.91 -6.02 36.24
N LYS A 285 -11.25 -7.17 36.14
CA LYS A 285 -10.56 -7.86 37.24
C LYS A 285 -10.37 -9.34 36.92
N GLU A 286 -9.17 -9.74 37.34
CA GLU A 286 -8.70 -11.12 37.50
C GLU A 286 -7.91 -11.62 36.28
N GLU A 287 -6.64 -12.00 36.34
CA GLU A 287 -5.90 -12.56 37.47
C GLU A 287 -4.39 -12.38 37.32
N LYS A 288 -3.76 -12.13 38.43
CA LYS A 288 -2.35 -12.46 38.69
C LYS A 288 -2.25 -13.95 39.02
N ASN A 289 -1.33 -14.63 38.39
CA ASN A 289 -0.47 -15.66 39.00
C ASN A 289 0.51 -16.13 37.93
N ASP A 290 1.77 -15.87 38.15
CA ASP A 290 2.77 -16.67 38.84
C ASP A 290 3.29 -17.85 37.98
N ALA A 291 4.53 -17.72 37.59
CA ALA A 291 5.54 -18.75 37.73
C ALA A 291 6.81 -18.41 36.94
N SER A 292 7.81 -18.02 37.69
CA SER A 292 9.20 -18.17 37.32
C SER A 292 9.47 -19.58 36.77
N GLN A 293 9.94 -19.67 35.53
CA GLN A 293 10.70 -20.81 35.07
C GLN A 293 11.94 -20.36 34.31
N GLN A 294 13.06 -20.70 34.89
CA GLN A 294 14.40 -20.64 34.32
C GLN A 294 14.42 -21.35 32.97
N ALA A 295 14.95 -20.66 31.96
CA ALA A 295 15.17 -21.24 30.64
C ALA A 295 16.31 -22.25 30.70
N GLU A 296 15.98 -23.50 30.60
CA GLU A 296 16.91 -24.57 30.18
C GLU A 296 17.34 -24.33 28.74
N ALA A 297 18.62 -24.62 28.47
CA ALA A 297 19.17 -24.55 27.13
C ALA A 297 18.40 -25.49 26.19
N PRO A 298 17.97 -25.03 25.01
CA PRO A 298 17.17 -25.87 24.14
C PRO A 298 18.00 -27.00 23.56
N GLU A 299 17.49 -28.23 23.70
CA GLU A 299 17.89 -29.39 22.94
C GLU A 299 18.05 -29.08 21.48
N LYS A 300 18.95 -29.74 20.78
CA LYS A 300 19.22 -29.63 19.34
C LYS A 300 17.94 -29.87 18.52
N SER A 301 17.09 -28.87 18.40
CA SER A 301 15.95 -28.93 17.53
C SER A 301 16.40 -28.48 16.12
N ASP A 302 16.07 -29.26 15.13
CA ASP A 302 16.38 -28.93 13.72
C ASP A 302 15.55 -27.72 13.20
N ALA A 303 14.74 -27.11 14.05
CA ALA A 303 13.94 -25.93 13.77
C ALA A 303 14.76 -24.66 13.98
N PRO A 304 14.54 -23.63 13.11
CA PRO A 304 15.17 -22.32 13.29
C PRO A 304 14.66 -21.62 14.55
N VAL A 305 15.55 -20.94 15.27
CA VAL A 305 15.25 -20.11 16.44
C VAL A 305 15.35 -18.65 16.06
N PHE A 306 14.30 -17.89 16.30
CA PHE A 306 14.24 -16.44 16.07
C PHE A 306 14.53 -15.69 17.38
N LYS A 307 15.21 -14.54 17.27
CA LYS A 307 15.51 -13.61 18.37
C LYS A 307 15.32 -12.16 17.87
N VAL A 308 15.12 -11.20 18.78
CA VAL A 308 15.12 -9.77 18.44
C VAL A 308 16.48 -9.17 18.76
N GLN A 309 17.22 -8.70 17.77
CA GLN A 309 18.44 -7.91 18.00
C GLN A 309 18.06 -6.46 18.29
N ILE A 310 18.50 -5.94 19.44
CA ILE A 310 18.12 -4.62 19.95
C ILE A 310 19.20 -3.57 19.80
N ILE A 311 20.47 -3.92 20.04
CA ILE A 311 21.61 -3.02 19.90
C ILE A 311 22.89 -3.76 19.54
N THR A 312 23.89 -3.01 19.06
CA THR A 312 25.25 -3.49 18.80
C THR A 312 26.24 -2.63 19.59
N SER A 313 27.24 -3.26 20.23
CA SER A 313 28.26 -2.56 21.01
C SER A 313 29.66 -3.11 20.70
N ARG A 314 30.67 -2.26 20.78
CA ARG A 314 32.09 -2.69 20.68
C ARG A 314 32.62 -3.24 21.98
N VAL A 315 31.95 -2.98 23.11
CA VAL A 315 32.31 -3.44 24.42
C VAL A 315 31.20 -4.30 25.00
N LYS A 316 31.57 -5.29 25.84
CA LYS A 316 30.56 -6.11 26.54
C LYS A 316 29.85 -5.23 27.57
N LEU A 317 28.54 -5.06 27.43
CA LEU A 317 27.68 -4.32 28.35
C LEU A 317 27.38 -5.21 29.59
N LYS A 318 27.37 -4.60 30.76
CA LYS A 318 26.90 -5.25 32.00
C LYS A 318 25.37 -5.20 32.04
N SER A 319 24.77 -6.19 32.72
CA SER A 319 23.34 -6.15 33.06
C SER A 319 23.03 -4.84 33.79
N GLY A 320 21.89 -4.19 33.45
CA GLY A 320 21.53 -2.86 33.96
C GLY A 320 22.21 -1.67 33.24
N SER A 321 23.02 -1.90 32.21
CA SER A 321 23.59 -0.82 31.39
C SER A 321 22.49 0.10 30.86
N ARG A 322 22.69 1.45 30.92
CA ARG A 322 21.76 2.44 30.35
C ARG A 322 21.44 2.18 28.87
N GLN A 323 22.37 1.61 28.11
CA GLN A 323 22.18 1.27 26.70
C GLN A 323 21.14 0.15 26.49
N LEU A 324 20.96 -0.73 27.50
CA LEU A 324 19.94 -1.78 27.47
C LEU A 324 18.54 -1.27 27.88
N LYS A 325 18.41 0.00 28.28
CA LYS A 325 17.13 0.67 28.58
C LYS A 325 16.18 -0.17 29.46
N GLY A 326 16.72 -0.80 30.50
CA GLY A 326 15.96 -1.64 31.43
C GLY A 326 15.62 -3.04 30.91
N GLN A 327 16.24 -3.50 29.83
CA GLN A 327 16.09 -4.86 29.33
C GLN A 327 17.08 -5.79 30.04
N GLU A 328 16.63 -6.46 31.08
CA GLU A 328 17.49 -7.29 31.95
C GLU A 328 17.76 -8.68 31.37
N ASP A 329 16.84 -9.19 30.54
CA ASP A 329 16.89 -10.49 29.86
C ASP A 329 17.63 -10.47 28.53
N ALA A 330 18.37 -9.40 28.24
CA ALA A 330 19.13 -9.30 27.02
C ALA A 330 20.34 -10.28 27.03
N ASP A 331 20.31 -11.19 26.08
CA ASP A 331 21.44 -12.09 25.74
C ASP A 331 22.32 -11.42 24.66
N PHE A 332 23.48 -11.99 24.35
CA PHE A 332 24.32 -11.47 23.27
C PHE A 332 25.05 -12.59 22.52
N TYR A 333 25.40 -12.29 21.28
CA TYR A 333 26.35 -13.10 20.53
C TYR A 333 27.45 -12.20 19.93
N LYS A 334 28.58 -12.80 19.62
CA LYS A 334 29.72 -12.10 19.00
C LYS A 334 29.69 -12.28 17.51
N ASP A 335 29.89 -11.15 16.79
CA ASP A 335 30.07 -11.12 15.35
C ASP A 335 31.29 -10.24 15.05
N GLY A 336 32.42 -10.88 14.76
CA GLY A 336 33.72 -10.22 14.71
C GLY A 336 34.07 -9.56 16.05
N ASN A 337 34.36 -8.27 16.03
CA ASN A 337 34.70 -7.47 17.22
C ASN A 337 33.46 -6.79 17.87
N LEU A 338 32.25 -7.20 17.50
CA LEU A 338 31.01 -6.58 17.97
C LEU A 338 30.21 -7.53 18.83
N TYR A 339 29.65 -7.01 19.92
CA TYR A 339 28.64 -7.67 20.76
C TYR A 339 27.26 -7.23 20.26
N LYS A 340 26.44 -8.20 19.81
CA LYS A 340 25.09 -7.97 19.33
C LYS A 340 24.09 -8.49 20.35
N TYR A 341 23.33 -7.59 20.96
CA TYR A 341 22.41 -7.90 22.05
C TYR A 341 21.04 -8.28 21.50
N THR A 342 20.48 -9.35 22.05
CA THR A 342 19.21 -9.94 21.59
C THR A 342 18.28 -10.18 22.76
N VAL A 343 16.99 -10.13 22.49
CA VAL A 343 15.92 -10.41 23.45
C VAL A 343 14.99 -11.47 22.88
N GLY A 344 14.55 -12.36 23.74
CA GLY A 344 13.68 -13.48 23.40
C GLY A 344 14.38 -14.54 22.55
N ALA A 345 13.82 -15.74 22.57
CA ALA A 345 14.21 -16.84 21.69
C ALA A 345 13.02 -17.78 21.53
N SER A 346 12.57 -17.98 20.28
CA SER A 346 11.46 -18.88 19.98
C SER A 346 11.62 -19.50 18.59
N THR A 347 11.17 -20.72 18.44
CA THR A 347 11.00 -21.35 17.12
C THR A 347 9.76 -20.82 16.41
N ASN A 348 8.87 -20.13 17.13
CA ASN A 348 7.69 -19.49 16.58
C ASN A 348 8.00 -18.04 16.20
N TYR A 349 8.12 -17.78 14.89
CA TYR A 349 8.38 -16.45 14.37
C TYR A 349 7.38 -15.39 14.87
N ASN A 350 6.10 -15.73 14.99
CA ASN A 350 5.06 -14.77 15.37
C ASN A 350 5.23 -14.27 16.82
N GLU A 351 5.74 -15.09 17.74
CA GLU A 351 6.05 -14.69 19.11
C GLU A 351 7.16 -13.63 19.11
N ILE A 352 8.24 -13.89 18.40
CA ILE A 352 9.38 -12.96 18.29
C ILE A 352 9.00 -11.67 17.58
N TYR A 353 8.09 -11.74 16.61
CA TYR A 353 7.56 -10.55 15.95
C TYR A 353 6.75 -9.66 16.92
N ARG A 354 5.89 -10.27 17.78
CA ARG A 354 5.16 -9.51 18.81
C ARG A 354 6.11 -8.90 19.82
N LEU A 355 7.10 -9.64 20.26
CA LEU A 355 8.14 -9.15 21.17
C LEU A 355 8.89 -7.95 20.56
N ARG A 356 9.28 -8.05 19.29
CA ARG A 356 9.90 -6.93 18.59
C ARG A 356 9.01 -5.67 18.62
N LYS A 357 7.71 -5.79 18.38
CA LYS A 357 6.78 -4.64 18.45
C LYS A 357 6.80 -3.97 19.81
N GLN A 358 6.80 -4.73 20.90
CA GLN A 358 6.85 -4.19 22.26
C GLN A 358 8.19 -3.50 22.56
N LEU A 359 9.24 -3.88 21.85
CA LEU A 359 10.57 -3.32 22.05
C LEU A 359 10.83 -2.05 21.20
N LEU A 360 10.05 -1.77 20.14
CA LEU A 360 10.30 -0.66 19.22
C LEU A 360 10.26 0.73 19.87
N ASP A 361 9.42 0.94 20.88
CA ASP A 361 9.35 2.22 21.62
C ASP A 361 10.67 2.53 22.34
N ARG A 362 11.35 1.49 22.82
CA ARG A 362 12.64 1.60 23.51
C ARG A 362 13.83 1.45 22.57
N PHE A 363 13.69 0.59 21.55
CA PHE A 363 14.71 0.25 20.56
C PHE A 363 14.16 0.38 19.13
N PRO A 364 14.07 1.59 18.57
CA PRO A 364 13.45 1.81 17.26
C PRO A 364 14.10 1.04 16.10
N GLU A 365 15.40 0.70 16.25
CA GLU A 365 16.15 -0.04 15.25
C GLU A 365 16.18 -1.58 15.51
N ALA A 366 15.34 -2.09 16.43
CA ALA A 366 15.28 -3.50 16.70
C ALA A 366 14.77 -4.31 15.51
N PHE A 367 15.44 -5.42 15.19
CA PHE A 367 15.07 -6.30 14.08
C PHE A 367 15.20 -7.76 14.44
N ILE A 368 14.50 -8.62 13.72
CA ILE A 368 14.51 -10.07 13.95
C ILE A 368 15.72 -10.69 13.26
N ILE A 369 16.34 -11.64 13.94
CA ILE A 369 17.41 -12.48 13.42
C ILE A 369 17.06 -13.94 13.66
N ALA A 370 17.70 -14.84 12.91
CA ALA A 370 17.46 -16.27 13.04
C ALA A 370 18.77 -17.05 13.17
N PHE A 371 18.69 -18.12 13.93
CA PHE A 371 19.78 -19.10 14.11
C PHE A 371 19.26 -20.51 13.85
N LYS A 372 20.11 -21.37 13.32
CA LYS A 372 19.88 -22.79 13.24
C LYS A 372 21.15 -23.51 13.70
N ASN A 373 21.03 -24.44 14.65
CA ASN A 373 22.17 -25.13 15.23
C ASN A 373 23.28 -24.19 15.75
N GLY A 374 22.89 -23.07 16.36
CA GLY A 374 23.80 -22.05 16.89
C GLY A 374 24.46 -21.15 15.85
N GLN A 375 24.27 -21.38 14.55
CA GLN A 375 24.78 -20.56 13.48
C GLN A 375 23.71 -19.59 12.96
N ARG A 376 24.13 -18.35 12.66
CA ARG A 376 23.25 -17.37 12.07
C ARG A 376 22.82 -17.81 10.68
N MET A 377 21.51 -17.71 10.40
CA MET A 377 20.95 -18.00 9.09
C MET A 377 20.15 -16.82 8.55
N ASP A 378 19.87 -16.86 7.26
CA ASP A 378 18.98 -15.90 6.63
C ASP A 378 17.57 -16.01 7.25
N VAL A 379 17.01 -14.87 7.66
CA VAL A 379 15.69 -14.81 8.33
C VAL A 379 14.59 -15.32 7.43
N GLN A 380 14.69 -15.06 6.13
CA GLN A 380 13.71 -15.47 5.13
C GLN A 380 13.71 -17.00 4.96
N GLN A 381 14.91 -17.59 4.96
CA GLN A 381 15.04 -19.03 4.94
C GLN A 381 14.46 -19.65 6.21
N ALA A 382 14.75 -19.07 7.38
CA ALA A 382 14.21 -19.51 8.66
C ALA A 382 12.68 -19.50 8.70
N ILE A 383 12.06 -18.43 8.18
CA ILE A 383 10.59 -18.31 8.09
C ILE A 383 10.02 -19.36 7.14
N ARG A 384 10.66 -19.63 6.01
CA ARG A 384 10.21 -20.72 5.11
C ARG A 384 10.24 -22.09 5.79
N GLU A 385 11.28 -22.37 6.57
CA GLU A 385 11.40 -23.60 7.34
C GLU A 385 10.34 -23.68 8.45
N PHE A 386 10.13 -22.60 9.18
CA PHE A 386 9.07 -22.51 10.19
C PHE A 386 7.67 -22.81 9.63
N LYS A 387 7.37 -22.26 8.43
CA LYS A 387 6.07 -22.52 7.77
C LYS A 387 5.91 -23.99 7.34
N LYS A 388 6.98 -24.63 6.86
CA LYS A 388 6.95 -26.07 6.49
C LYS A 388 6.74 -27.00 7.69
N LEU A 389 7.17 -26.59 8.88
CA LEU A 389 6.98 -27.36 10.12
C LEU A 389 5.58 -27.21 10.73
N LYS A 390 4.80 -26.25 10.24
CA LYS A 390 3.44 -25.96 10.72
C LYS A 390 2.32 -26.57 9.87
N ASN A 391 2.67 -27.02 8.65
CA ASN A 391 1.82 -27.78 7.76
C ASN A 391 2.13 -29.28 7.88
#